data_d69b38aaace743c0f48073965dfd6684
#
_entry.id   d69b38aaace743c0f48073965dfd6684
#
_cell.length_a   1.000
_cell.length_b   1.000
_cell.length_c   1.000
_cell.angle_alpha   90.00
_cell.angle_beta   90.00
_cell.angle_gamma   90.00
#
_symmetry.space_group_name_H-M   'P 1'
#
loop_
_entity.id
_entity.type
_entity.pdbx_description
1 polymer ?
#
loop_
_entity_poly.entity_id
_entity_poly.type
_entity_poly.pdbx_seq_one_letter_code
_entity_poly.pdbx_strand_id
1 'polypeptide(L)'
;MKSHMQSLKRLLWLSSLAFSLPFITSAQPPNPNPGHGKISQDAAKSDPNSVIPVIIQYRQDPGAAQDTEVAQLGGATSKTLHSIHAKAALLPASQLGTLAADPNVSYVSIDRPVHPREAVSVTAPDYTYQPINAPSAWTNGYIGTGIGVAVIDSGITVVNDLQNSAGVQLPGTPAIPAQPAVPGSHGRVVYSATFVANTKDGNDQLGHGTHVAGLIAGNGKNSTGNPYKLSFYGIAPNANLVDLRALDATGAGTDSSVIAAIEQAIALKNQYNIRVINLSLGRPIWESYTQDPLCQAVEQAWKAGIVVVVAAGNDGRDLAVNSMGYGTIEAPGNDPYVLTVGAMRTMETPAIGDDLIASYSSKGPSFIDNVAKPDIVAPGNLVISLKFPNDALAVENPTFVTPNGFYRSNGNTTQVSNDYFPLSGTSMATAVTSGAVADLLQAYPQLTPDQVKALLMTSANRSYFPAGSSVFDPATGLTYYAQYDMLTRGAGYLDLAAALQAVSTTPVPSGTAMSPLVQYDPTSNDAYLVADQTALWGKT
;
A
#
# COMPACT_ATOMS: atom_id res chain seq x y z
N MET A 1 -2.80 43.96 -39.38
CA MET A 1 -2.91 43.91 -37.91
C MET A 1 -4.33 43.70 -37.41
N LYS A 2 -5.19 42.87 -38.05
CA LYS A 2 -6.57 42.56 -37.57
C LYS A 2 -6.93 41.07 -37.68
N SER A 3 -5.97 40.16 -37.92
CA SER A 3 -6.24 38.71 -38.09
C SER A 3 -5.73 37.81 -36.97
N HIS A 4 -5.04 38.34 -35.95
CA HIS A 4 -4.49 37.55 -34.84
C HIS A 4 -5.28 37.67 -33.51
N MET A 5 -6.39 38.42 -33.51
CA MET A 5 -7.23 38.60 -32.30
C MET A 5 -8.49 37.71 -32.25
N GLN A 6 -8.71 36.89 -33.27
CA GLN A 6 -9.89 35.99 -33.29
C GLN A 6 -9.57 34.53 -32.88
N SER A 7 -8.30 34.15 -32.80
CA SER A 7 -7.94 32.78 -32.37
C SER A 7 -7.83 32.64 -30.84
N LEU A 8 -7.65 33.75 -30.10
CA LEU A 8 -7.55 33.70 -28.62
C LEU A 8 -8.92 33.65 -27.92
N LYS A 9 -10.03 33.96 -28.62
CA LYS A 9 -11.37 33.90 -28.04
C LYS A 9 -12.09 32.53 -28.16
N ARG A 10 -11.48 31.56 -28.87
CA ARG A 10 -12.02 30.20 -28.96
C ARG A 10 -11.37 29.21 -27.97
N LEU A 11 -10.29 29.59 -27.28
CA LEU A 11 -9.63 28.75 -26.27
C LEU A 11 -10.17 28.99 -24.84
N LEU A 12 -10.99 30.02 -24.64
CA LEU A 12 -11.56 30.39 -23.33
C LEU A 12 -12.99 29.86 -23.09
N TRP A 13 -13.54 29.06 -24.00
CA TRP A 13 -14.90 28.49 -23.87
C TRP A 13 -14.93 26.98 -23.57
N LEU A 14 -13.78 26.33 -23.33
CA LEU A 14 -13.68 24.92 -22.94
C LEU A 14 -13.30 24.70 -21.46
N SER A 15 -13.20 25.77 -20.66
CA SER A 15 -12.82 25.69 -19.25
C SER A 15 -13.98 25.90 -18.26
N SER A 16 -15.22 25.92 -18.71
CA SER A 16 -16.39 26.08 -17.84
C SER A 16 -17.36 24.90 -17.90
N LEU A 17 -16.86 23.65 -17.95
CA LEU A 17 -17.63 22.54 -17.39
C LEU A 17 -17.36 22.53 -15.90
N ALA A 18 -18.14 23.33 -15.18
CA ALA A 18 -18.24 23.27 -13.74
C ALA A 18 -18.71 21.87 -13.34
N PHE A 19 -17.78 21.02 -12.88
CA PHE A 19 -18.13 19.79 -12.19
C PHE A 19 -18.82 20.17 -10.89
N SER A 20 -20.14 20.12 -10.87
CA SER A 20 -20.88 20.08 -9.61
C SER A 20 -20.74 18.67 -9.02
N LEU A 21 -19.62 18.40 -8.37
CA LEU A 21 -19.57 17.33 -7.39
C LEU A 21 -20.62 17.66 -6.32
N PRO A 22 -21.43 16.73 -5.86
CA PRO A 22 -22.24 16.94 -4.68
C PRO A 22 -21.31 16.93 -3.46
N PHE A 23 -20.55 18.03 -3.27
CA PHE A 23 -19.83 18.23 -2.02
C PHE A 23 -20.87 18.49 -0.93
N ILE A 24 -20.87 17.64 0.07
CA ILE A 24 -21.65 17.86 1.29
C ILE A 24 -21.06 19.11 1.96
N THR A 25 -21.85 20.18 1.95
CA THR A 25 -21.51 21.41 2.65
C THR A 25 -21.56 21.16 4.16
N SER A 26 -20.45 20.98 4.80
CA SER A 26 -20.34 21.17 6.25
C SER A 26 -18.97 21.68 6.64
N ALA A 27 -18.95 22.86 7.23
CA ALA A 27 -17.78 23.52 7.82
C ALA A 27 -17.37 22.97 9.19
N GLN A 28 -17.81 21.77 9.54
CA GLN A 28 -17.31 20.97 10.65
C GLN A 28 -16.84 19.63 10.08
N PRO A 29 -15.74 19.04 10.63
CA PRO A 29 -15.51 17.62 10.39
C PRO A 29 -16.83 16.94 10.70
N PRO A 30 -17.34 16.08 9.82
CA PRO A 30 -18.61 15.43 10.07
C PRO A 30 -18.53 14.83 11.46
N ASN A 31 -19.49 15.20 12.32
CA ASN A 31 -19.68 14.50 13.56
C ASN A 31 -19.69 13.01 13.19
N PRO A 32 -18.75 12.20 13.68
CA PRO A 32 -18.60 10.82 13.21
C PRO A 32 -19.85 9.97 13.36
N ASN A 33 -20.94 10.54 13.82
CA ASN A 33 -22.21 9.85 13.98
C ASN A 33 -23.43 10.77 13.88
N PRO A 34 -23.89 11.16 12.68
CA PRO A 34 -25.25 11.64 12.56
C PRO A 34 -26.22 10.45 12.60
N GLY A 35 -26.51 9.91 13.78
CA GLY A 35 -27.70 9.11 14.03
C GLY A 35 -27.64 7.58 13.90
N HIS A 36 -26.52 6.99 13.62
CA HIS A 36 -26.40 5.52 13.66
C HIS A 36 -25.46 5.09 14.79
N GLY A 37 -25.92 5.10 16.00
CA GLY A 37 -25.38 4.46 17.16
C GLY A 37 -24.00 3.78 17.04
N LYS A 38 -23.76 2.76 17.79
CA LYS A 38 -22.53 1.98 17.83
C LYS A 38 -22.43 0.88 16.75
N ILE A 39 -23.20 0.96 15.64
CA ILE A 39 -23.27 -0.08 14.60
C ILE A 39 -22.96 0.56 13.24
N SER A 40 -22.05 -0.05 12.46
CA SER A 40 -21.74 0.41 11.10
C SER A 40 -22.97 0.33 10.18
N GLN A 41 -23.01 1.19 9.15
CA GLN A 41 -24.20 1.30 8.28
C GLN A 41 -24.50 0.00 7.53
N ASP A 42 -23.48 -0.71 7.08
CA ASP A 42 -23.61 -2.00 6.40
C ASP A 42 -24.09 -3.09 7.35
N ALA A 43 -23.54 -3.17 8.56
CA ALA A 43 -24.03 -4.08 9.60
C ALA A 43 -25.51 -3.81 9.95
N ALA A 44 -25.90 -2.55 10.10
CA ALA A 44 -27.28 -2.16 10.40
C ALA A 44 -28.28 -2.51 9.27
N LYS A 45 -27.82 -2.68 8.04
CA LYS A 45 -28.63 -3.07 6.87
C LYS A 45 -28.64 -4.58 6.61
N SER A 46 -27.95 -5.38 7.40
CA SER A 46 -27.91 -6.84 7.25
C SER A 46 -29.28 -7.46 7.47
N ASP A 47 -29.58 -8.57 6.76
CA ASP A 47 -30.81 -9.31 7.00
C ASP A 47 -30.85 -9.81 8.46
N PRO A 48 -31.87 -9.45 9.24
CA PRO A 48 -31.97 -9.88 10.64
C PRO A 48 -31.92 -11.39 10.87
N ASN A 49 -32.26 -12.19 9.85
CA ASN A 49 -32.25 -13.66 9.91
C ASN A 49 -30.87 -14.26 9.55
N SER A 50 -29.91 -13.44 9.11
CA SER A 50 -28.58 -13.91 8.76
C SER A 50 -27.66 -13.95 9.97
N VAL A 51 -26.62 -14.83 9.88
CA VAL A 51 -25.46 -14.80 10.77
C VAL A 51 -24.34 -14.11 10.00
N ILE A 52 -23.80 -13.06 10.60
CA ILE A 52 -22.81 -12.19 9.94
C ILE A 52 -21.48 -12.19 10.70
N PRO A 53 -20.35 -12.08 9.98
CA PRO A 53 -19.05 -11.86 10.60
C PRO A 53 -18.95 -10.41 11.07
N VAL A 54 -18.56 -10.19 12.33
CA VAL A 54 -18.45 -8.85 12.93
C VAL A 54 -17.16 -8.67 13.69
N ILE A 55 -16.70 -7.42 13.78
CA ILE A 55 -15.68 -6.96 14.71
C ILE A 55 -16.40 -6.12 15.78
N ILE A 56 -16.31 -6.57 17.04
CA ILE A 56 -16.92 -5.94 18.20
C ILE A 56 -15.81 -5.23 18.97
N GLN A 57 -15.80 -3.92 18.95
CA GLN A 57 -14.85 -3.10 19.70
C GLN A 57 -15.40 -2.79 21.10
N TYR A 58 -14.57 -2.91 22.10
CA TYR A 58 -14.88 -2.64 23.49
C TYR A 58 -14.09 -1.43 24.02
N ARG A 59 -14.55 -0.86 25.12
CA ARG A 59 -13.85 0.25 25.80
C ARG A 59 -12.58 -0.17 26.51
N GLN A 60 -12.44 -1.46 26.79
CA GLN A 60 -11.30 -2.10 27.45
C GLN A 60 -11.00 -3.42 26.77
N ASP A 61 -9.79 -3.93 26.96
CA ASP A 61 -9.37 -5.17 26.35
C ASP A 61 -10.29 -6.34 26.75
N PRO A 62 -10.91 -7.03 25.77
CA PRO A 62 -11.93 -8.04 26.05
C PRO A 62 -11.32 -9.38 26.48
N GLY A 63 -11.98 -10.03 27.45
CA GLY A 63 -11.60 -11.34 27.97
C GLY A 63 -12.67 -12.41 27.74
N ALA A 64 -12.65 -13.46 28.59
CA ALA A 64 -13.59 -14.58 28.54
C ALA A 64 -15.05 -14.16 28.81
N ALA A 65 -15.27 -13.06 29.54
CA ALA A 65 -16.63 -12.56 29.81
C ALA A 65 -17.32 -12.15 28.50
N GLN A 66 -16.61 -11.51 27.60
CA GLN A 66 -17.12 -11.09 26.29
C GLN A 66 -17.36 -12.29 25.36
N ASP A 67 -16.56 -13.36 25.47
CA ASP A 67 -16.83 -14.61 24.74
C ASP A 67 -18.15 -15.23 25.22
N THR A 68 -18.40 -15.20 26.53
CA THR A 68 -19.66 -15.70 27.12
C THR A 68 -20.86 -14.85 26.68
N GLU A 69 -20.71 -13.53 26.62
CA GLU A 69 -21.74 -12.61 26.15
C GLU A 69 -22.11 -12.91 24.69
N VAL A 70 -21.13 -13.01 23.79
CA VAL A 70 -21.33 -13.35 22.37
C VAL A 70 -22.03 -14.70 22.24
N ALA A 71 -21.62 -15.70 23.02
CA ALA A 71 -22.25 -17.03 23.01
C ALA A 71 -23.70 -16.99 23.49
N GLN A 72 -24.03 -16.19 24.51
CA GLN A 72 -25.42 -16.01 25.02
C GLN A 72 -26.32 -15.35 23.95
N LEU A 73 -25.75 -14.52 23.07
CA LEU A 73 -26.46 -13.93 21.96
C LEU A 73 -26.54 -14.88 20.73
N GLY A 74 -26.12 -16.13 20.88
CA GLY A 74 -26.13 -17.13 19.81
C GLY A 74 -25.00 -17.00 18.80
N GLY A 75 -23.98 -16.23 19.14
CA GLY A 75 -22.78 -16.03 18.33
C GLY A 75 -21.60 -16.93 18.73
N ALA A 76 -20.48 -16.77 18.03
CA ALA A 76 -19.23 -17.48 18.31
C ALA A 76 -18.02 -16.58 18.04
N THR A 77 -17.18 -16.36 19.02
CA THR A 77 -15.92 -15.62 18.88
C THR A 77 -14.89 -16.44 18.12
N SER A 78 -14.22 -15.83 17.18
CA SER A 78 -13.16 -16.44 16.37
C SER A 78 -11.76 -15.96 16.74
N LYS A 79 -11.59 -14.66 17.05
CA LYS A 79 -10.30 -14.05 17.38
C LYS A 79 -10.49 -12.96 18.46
N THR A 80 -9.45 -12.74 19.26
CA THR A 80 -9.29 -11.53 20.06
C THR A 80 -8.27 -10.63 19.39
N LEU A 81 -8.59 -9.36 19.25
CA LEU A 81 -7.79 -8.33 18.57
C LEU A 81 -7.42 -7.28 19.63
N HIS A 82 -6.32 -7.54 20.33
CA HIS A 82 -5.93 -6.81 21.53
C HIS A 82 -5.53 -5.36 21.25
N SER A 83 -4.90 -5.10 20.11
CA SER A 83 -4.42 -3.76 19.74
C SER A 83 -5.53 -2.72 19.62
N ILE A 84 -6.74 -3.17 19.30
CA ILE A 84 -7.94 -2.33 19.14
C ILE A 84 -9.06 -2.69 20.12
N HIS A 85 -8.76 -3.46 21.16
CA HIS A 85 -9.71 -3.91 22.19
C HIS A 85 -10.96 -4.58 21.60
N ALA A 86 -10.80 -5.52 20.66
CA ALA A 86 -11.93 -6.08 19.92
C ALA A 86 -11.97 -7.61 19.91
N LYS A 87 -13.15 -8.14 19.57
CA LYS A 87 -13.39 -9.55 19.22
C LYS A 87 -13.90 -9.63 17.79
N ALA A 88 -13.33 -10.53 17.00
CA ALA A 88 -13.96 -10.98 15.74
C ALA A 88 -14.88 -12.15 16.07
N ALA A 89 -16.12 -12.12 15.57
CA ALA A 89 -17.13 -13.11 15.91
C ALA A 89 -18.12 -13.33 14.76
N LEU A 90 -18.78 -14.48 14.75
CA LEU A 90 -20.03 -14.68 14.02
C LEU A 90 -21.18 -14.35 14.95
N LEU A 91 -22.14 -13.52 14.50
CA LEU A 91 -23.27 -13.09 15.33
C LEU A 91 -24.56 -13.07 14.51
N PRO A 92 -25.71 -13.54 15.03
CA PRO A 92 -27.00 -13.28 14.39
C PRO A 92 -27.26 -11.78 14.26
N ALA A 93 -27.57 -11.29 13.07
CA ALA A 93 -27.76 -9.86 12.81
C ALA A 93 -28.88 -9.24 13.66
N SER A 94 -29.89 -10.03 14.04
CA SER A 94 -30.95 -9.62 14.96
C SER A 94 -30.44 -9.24 16.37
N GLN A 95 -29.24 -9.65 16.75
CA GLN A 95 -28.64 -9.38 18.07
C GLN A 95 -27.73 -8.15 18.10
N LEU A 96 -27.48 -7.51 16.94
CA LEU A 96 -26.63 -6.32 16.86
C LEU A 96 -27.09 -5.19 17.79
N GLY A 97 -28.41 -4.95 17.85
CA GLY A 97 -28.99 -3.92 18.73
C GLY A 97 -28.82 -4.23 20.21
N THR A 98 -28.96 -5.50 20.61
CA THR A 98 -28.75 -5.96 22.00
C THR A 98 -27.28 -5.79 22.40
N LEU A 99 -26.36 -6.21 21.54
CA LEU A 99 -24.93 -6.07 21.76
C LEU A 99 -24.50 -4.60 21.84
N ALA A 100 -24.97 -3.75 20.92
CA ALA A 100 -24.64 -2.33 20.93
C ALA A 100 -25.23 -1.56 22.13
N ALA A 101 -26.24 -2.10 22.79
CA ALA A 101 -26.80 -1.53 24.02
C ALA A 101 -25.89 -1.71 25.25
N ASP A 102 -24.94 -2.66 25.21
CA ASP A 102 -23.94 -2.80 26.28
C ASP A 102 -23.08 -1.51 26.34
N PRO A 103 -22.97 -0.88 27.54
CA PRO A 103 -22.12 0.30 27.73
C PRO A 103 -20.63 0.03 27.48
N ASN A 104 -20.16 -1.22 27.61
CA ASN A 104 -18.76 -1.61 27.34
C ASN A 104 -18.44 -1.72 25.87
N VAL A 105 -19.43 -1.96 25.01
CA VAL A 105 -19.26 -1.96 23.55
C VAL A 105 -19.12 -0.53 23.07
N SER A 106 -18.04 -0.24 22.35
CA SER A 106 -17.77 1.05 21.72
C SER A 106 -18.29 1.11 20.29
N TYR A 107 -18.07 0.06 19.50
CA TYR A 107 -18.50 -0.01 18.10
C TYR A 107 -18.65 -1.46 17.61
N VAL A 108 -19.49 -1.68 16.60
CA VAL A 108 -19.67 -2.98 15.93
C VAL A 108 -19.68 -2.76 14.43
N SER A 109 -18.76 -3.39 13.71
CA SER A 109 -18.66 -3.35 12.25
C SER A 109 -18.68 -4.77 11.67
N ILE A 110 -18.89 -4.88 10.36
CA ILE A 110 -18.67 -6.15 9.63
C ILE A 110 -17.16 -6.47 9.65
N ASP A 111 -16.80 -7.75 9.75
CA ASP A 111 -15.46 -8.26 9.45
C ASP A 111 -15.36 -8.42 7.92
N ARG A 112 -14.89 -7.37 7.26
CA ARG A 112 -15.00 -7.18 5.81
C ARG A 112 -13.92 -7.92 5.05
N PRO A 113 -14.20 -8.37 3.83
CA PRO A 113 -13.19 -8.92 2.94
C PRO A 113 -12.19 -7.84 2.51
N VAL A 114 -10.92 -8.22 2.44
CA VAL A 114 -9.82 -7.46 1.86
C VAL A 114 -9.21 -8.25 0.71
N HIS A 115 -8.68 -7.57 -0.30
CA HIS A 115 -8.12 -8.20 -1.49
C HIS A 115 -6.82 -7.51 -1.89
N PRO A 116 -5.85 -8.23 -2.53
CA PRO A 116 -4.76 -7.61 -3.26
C PRO A 116 -5.34 -6.91 -4.49
N ARG A 117 -4.70 -5.86 -4.93
CA ARG A 117 -5.13 -5.10 -6.11
C ARG A 117 -4.05 -5.14 -7.16
N GLU A 118 -4.34 -5.84 -8.25
CA GLU A 118 -3.42 -6.02 -9.36
C GLU A 118 -4.13 -5.97 -10.71
N ALA A 119 -3.40 -5.56 -11.73
CA ALA A 119 -3.79 -5.65 -13.13
C ALA A 119 -2.65 -6.29 -13.92
N VAL A 120 -2.96 -7.16 -14.85
CA VAL A 120 -1.96 -7.87 -15.66
C VAL A 120 -2.01 -7.36 -17.09
N SER A 121 -0.86 -6.92 -17.62
CA SER A 121 -0.69 -6.57 -19.03
C SER A 121 0.79 -6.60 -19.38
N VAL A 122 1.17 -7.07 -20.58
CA VAL A 122 2.60 -7.15 -20.97
C VAL A 122 2.85 -6.66 -22.37
N THR A 123 3.85 -5.76 -22.52
CA THR A 123 4.64 -5.69 -23.75
C THR A 123 6.12 -5.41 -23.48
N ALA A 124 6.48 -4.66 -22.47
CA ALA A 124 7.85 -4.49 -21.98
C ALA A 124 7.81 -4.11 -20.49
N PRO A 125 8.83 -4.48 -19.69
CA PRO A 125 8.83 -4.19 -18.27
C PRO A 125 9.17 -2.73 -18.01
N ASP A 126 8.56 -2.20 -16.98
CA ASP A 126 8.90 -0.93 -16.41
C ASP A 126 10.09 -1.04 -15.42
N TYR A 127 10.74 0.08 -15.17
CA TYR A 127 11.87 0.18 -14.25
C TYR A 127 11.39 0.39 -12.81
N THR A 128 12.15 -0.10 -11.83
CA THR A 128 11.77 -0.01 -10.41
C THR A 128 12.73 0.84 -9.59
N TYR A 129 14.01 0.52 -9.62
CA TYR A 129 15.00 1.09 -8.70
C TYR A 129 15.69 2.34 -9.25
N GLN A 130 15.81 2.46 -10.57
CA GLN A 130 16.45 3.64 -11.20
C GLN A 130 15.61 4.91 -11.02
N PRO A 131 14.29 4.91 -11.32
CA PRO A 131 13.46 6.11 -11.20
C PRO A 131 13.44 6.72 -9.80
N ILE A 132 13.59 5.89 -8.75
CA ILE A 132 13.62 6.35 -7.37
C ILE A 132 15.04 6.62 -6.83
N ASN A 133 16.05 6.58 -7.69
CA ASN A 133 17.46 6.79 -7.33
C ASN A 133 18.02 5.81 -6.27
N ALA A 134 17.52 4.56 -6.19
CA ALA A 134 18.00 3.55 -5.24
C ALA A 134 19.50 3.22 -5.40
N PRO A 135 20.12 3.21 -6.61
CA PRO A 135 21.56 3.00 -6.75
C PRO A 135 22.41 3.96 -5.90
N SER A 136 21.93 5.17 -5.62
CA SER A 136 22.62 6.11 -4.72
C SER A 136 22.66 5.59 -3.27
N ALA A 137 21.59 4.95 -2.78
CA ALA A 137 21.60 4.29 -1.48
C ALA A 137 22.58 3.11 -1.47
N TRP A 138 22.52 2.27 -2.49
CA TRP A 138 23.35 1.06 -2.59
C TRP A 138 24.86 1.37 -2.62
N THR A 139 25.28 2.41 -3.34
CA THR A 139 26.70 2.82 -3.38
C THR A 139 27.21 3.31 -2.02
N ASN A 140 26.31 3.73 -1.13
CA ASN A 140 26.62 4.08 0.26
C ASN A 140 26.45 2.89 1.23
N GLY A 141 26.15 1.69 0.72
CA GLY A 141 25.97 0.48 1.52
C GLY A 141 24.60 0.35 2.20
N TYR A 142 23.63 1.21 1.85
CA TYR A 142 22.26 1.15 2.35
C TYR A 142 21.43 0.24 1.44
N ILE A 143 21.21 -0.99 1.88
CA ILE A 143 20.59 -2.11 1.14
C ILE A 143 19.60 -2.87 2.04
N GLY A 144 19.09 -2.25 3.10
CA GLY A 144 18.15 -2.82 4.07
C GLY A 144 18.79 -3.72 5.13
N THR A 145 20.13 -3.75 5.25
CA THR A 145 20.83 -4.65 6.18
C THR A 145 20.36 -4.46 7.62
N GLY A 146 19.93 -5.55 8.25
CA GLY A 146 19.48 -5.57 9.64
C GLY A 146 18.06 -5.02 9.86
N ILE A 147 17.36 -4.53 8.82
CA ILE A 147 15.99 -4.06 8.92
C ILE A 147 15.02 -5.21 8.61
N GLY A 148 14.03 -5.40 9.48
CA GLY A 148 12.90 -6.30 9.25
C GLY A 148 11.75 -5.57 8.55
N VAL A 149 11.25 -6.17 7.47
CA VAL A 149 10.03 -5.73 6.76
C VAL A 149 8.98 -6.82 6.91
N ALA A 150 7.87 -6.52 7.57
CA ALA A 150 6.73 -7.42 7.64
C ALA A 150 5.87 -7.26 6.38
N VAL A 151 5.69 -8.36 5.66
CA VAL A 151 4.85 -8.46 4.47
C VAL A 151 3.55 -9.14 4.89
N ILE A 152 2.46 -8.37 4.94
CA ILE A 152 1.12 -8.87 5.25
C ILE A 152 0.37 -9.00 3.93
N ASP A 153 0.32 -10.25 3.41
CA ASP A 153 -0.12 -10.53 2.05
C ASP A 153 -0.59 -12.01 1.90
N SER A 154 -0.53 -12.58 0.71
CA SER A 154 -0.88 -13.98 0.40
C SER A 154 0.17 -15.01 0.87
N GLY A 155 1.24 -14.56 1.53
CA GLY A 155 2.35 -15.40 1.98
C GLY A 155 3.62 -15.18 1.16
N ILE A 156 4.70 -15.89 1.52
CA ILE A 156 5.98 -15.86 0.80
C ILE A 156 6.45 -17.28 0.53
N THR A 157 6.61 -17.63 -0.73
CA THR A 157 7.35 -18.83 -1.14
C THR A 157 8.82 -18.47 -1.31
N VAL A 158 9.69 -19.11 -0.52
CA VAL A 158 11.12 -18.80 -0.50
C VAL A 158 11.81 -19.35 -1.76
N VAL A 159 12.11 -18.44 -2.69
CA VAL A 159 12.90 -18.73 -3.90
C VAL A 159 14.34 -18.26 -3.74
N ASN A 160 15.21 -18.58 -4.72
CA ASN A 160 16.64 -18.32 -4.64
C ASN A 160 16.99 -16.85 -4.38
N ASP A 161 16.23 -15.92 -4.96
CA ASP A 161 16.44 -14.47 -4.78
C ASP A 161 16.08 -13.94 -3.38
N LEU A 162 15.41 -14.75 -2.56
CA LEU A 162 15.12 -14.47 -1.16
C LEU A 162 16.06 -15.19 -0.19
N GLN A 163 17.01 -15.97 -0.73
CA GLN A 163 18.09 -16.57 0.07
C GLN A 163 19.13 -15.53 0.49
N ASN A 164 20.18 -15.97 1.20
CA ASN A 164 21.25 -15.10 1.61
C ASN A 164 21.85 -14.31 0.43
N SER A 165 22.03 -13.01 0.61
CA SER A 165 22.56 -12.09 -0.43
C SER A 165 24.08 -12.08 -0.54
N ALA A 166 24.80 -12.86 0.25
CA ALA A 166 26.26 -12.91 0.20
C ALA A 166 26.79 -13.18 -1.22
N GLY A 167 27.78 -12.40 -1.64
CA GLY A 167 28.41 -12.50 -2.94
C GLY A 167 27.62 -11.85 -4.08
N VAL A 168 26.38 -11.40 -3.87
CA VAL A 168 25.63 -10.63 -4.86
C VAL A 168 26.27 -9.25 -5.02
N GLN A 169 26.40 -8.80 -6.23
CA GLN A 169 26.94 -7.49 -6.56
C GLN A 169 25.88 -6.65 -7.24
N LEU A 170 25.47 -5.57 -6.56
CA LEU A 170 24.55 -4.59 -7.12
C LEU A 170 25.29 -3.64 -8.10
N PRO A 171 24.59 -2.96 -9.01
CA PRO A 171 25.21 -2.01 -9.91
C PRO A 171 26.04 -0.94 -9.19
N GLY A 172 27.35 -0.88 -9.51
CA GLY A 172 28.26 0.11 -8.93
C GLY A 172 28.71 -0.14 -7.49
N THR A 173 28.41 -1.31 -6.91
CA THR A 173 28.78 -1.63 -5.52
C THR A 173 29.77 -2.80 -5.42
N PRO A 174 30.48 -2.96 -4.29
CA PRO A 174 31.14 -4.22 -3.97
C PRO A 174 30.11 -5.34 -3.71
N ALA A 175 30.58 -6.59 -3.74
CA ALA A 175 29.72 -7.74 -3.40
C ALA A 175 29.20 -7.63 -1.95
N ILE A 176 27.93 -7.98 -1.76
CA ILE A 176 27.29 -7.98 -0.44
C ILE A 176 27.99 -8.98 0.48
N PRO A 177 28.42 -8.58 1.69
CA PRO A 177 29.03 -9.48 2.63
C PRO A 177 28.03 -10.51 3.18
N ALA A 178 28.55 -11.64 3.65
CA ALA A 178 27.73 -12.64 4.32
C ALA A 178 27.09 -12.04 5.59
N GLN A 179 25.80 -12.29 5.79
CA GLN A 179 25.10 -11.95 7.02
C GLN A 179 24.99 -13.19 7.92
N PRO A 180 25.00 -13.02 9.24
CA PRO A 180 24.70 -14.12 10.15
C PRO A 180 23.32 -14.70 9.85
N ALA A 181 23.23 -16.03 9.81
CA ALA A 181 21.93 -16.68 9.68
C ALA A 181 21.11 -16.46 10.96
N VAL A 182 19.83 -16.11 10.78
CA VAL A 182 18.86 -16.08 11.88
C VAL A 182 18.42 -17.52 12.16
N PRO A 183 18.54 -18.05 13.38
CA PRO A 183 18.11 -19.42 13.68
C PRO A 183 16.64 -19.65 13.31
N GLY A 184 16.36 -20.74 12.57
CA GLY A 184 15.02 -21.08 12.10
C GLY A 184 14.55 -20.33 10.86
N SER A 185 15.41 -19.46 10.27
CA SER A 185 15.05 -18.75 9.03
C SER A 185 15.17 -19.63 7.79
N HIS A 186 14.43 -19.24 6.76
CA HIS A 186 14.58 -19.74 5.39
C HIS A 186 15.17 -18.60 4.54
N GLY A 187 16.49 -18.54 4.45
CA GLY A 187 17.18 -17.42 3.80
C GLY A 187 16.96 -16.10 4.57
N ARG A 188 16.43 -15.08 3.89
CA ARG A 188 16.09 -13.79 4.49
C ARG A 188 14.63 -13.68 4.95
N VAL A 189 13.83 -14.72 4.78
CA VAL A 189 12.53 -14.87 5.44
C VAL A 189 12.81 -15.43 6.84
N VAL A 190 12.85 -14.54 7.82
CA VAL A 190 13.29 -14.84 9.19
C VAL A 190 12.18 -15.34 10.10
N TYR A 191 10.94 -15.15 9.69
CA TYR A 191 9.73 -15.64 10.37
C TYR A 191 8.61 -15.80 9.34
N SER A 192 7.74 -16.79 9.55
CA SER A 192 6.56 -17.03 8.74
C SER A 192 5.41 -17.53 9.61
N ALA A 193 4.22 -16.95 9.41
CA ALA A 193 2.99 -17.36 10.06
C ALA A 193 1.78 -17.13 9.14
N THR A 194 0.67 -17.83 9.41
CA THR A 194 -0.59 -17.64 8.69
C THR A 194 -1.73 -17.25 9.65
N PHE A 195 -2.57 -16.33 9.18
CA PHE A 195 -3.79 -15.85 9.82
C PHE A 195 -5.03 -16.26 9.04
N VAL A 196 -4.84 -16.98 7.93
CA VAL A 196 -5.90 -17.55 7.09
C VAL A 196 -6.44 -18.81 7.74
N ALA A 197 -7.74 -18.88 7.91
CA ALA A 197 -8.40 -20.04 8.51
C ALA A 197 -8.09 -21.33 7.73
N ASN A 198 -7.92 -22.45 8.47
CA ASN A 198 -7.66 -23.78 7.91
C ASN A 198 -6.36 -23.93 7.10
N THR A 199 -5.43 -22.97 7.18
CA THR A 199 -4.07 -23.10 6.62
C THR A 199 -3.07 -23.36 7.74
N LYS A 200 -1.91 -23.97 7.39
CA LYS A 200 -0.93 -24.41 8.39
C LYS A 200 0.38 -23.63 8.35
N ASP A 201 0.63 -22.93 7.25
CA ASP A 201 1.90 -22.23 7.01
C ASP A 201 1.67 -20.92 6.22
N GLY A 202 2.72 -20.13 6.13
CA GLY A 202 2.74 -18.85 5.40
C GLY A 202 3.11 -19.00 3.93
N ASN A 203 3.26 -20.21 3.38
CA ASN A 203 3.60 -20.38 1.96
C ASN A 203 2.57 -19.71 1.06
N ASP A 204 3.06 -18.93 0.11
CA ASP A 204 2.26 -18.29 -0.91
C ASP A 204 1.71 -19.34 -1.89
N GLN A 205 0.46 -19.20 -2.27
CA GLN A 205 -0.19 -20.02 -3.28
C GLN A 205 -0.70 -19.18 -4.44
N LEU A 206 -0.95 -17.89 -4.19
CA LEU A 206 -1.41 -16.93 -5.19
C LEU A 206 -0.25 -16.45 -6.08
N GLY A 207 0.87 -16.06 -5.48
CA GLY A 207 2.02 -15.45 -6.15
C GLY A 207 2.21 -13.96 -5.85
N HIS A 208 1.18 -13.27 -5.33
CA HIS A 208 1.22 -11.83 -5.09
C HIS A 208 2.21 -11.47 -3.97
N GLY A 209 2.14 -12.11 -2.81
CA GLY A 209 3.03 -11.81 -1.68
C GLY A 209 4.50 -12.12 -1.98
N THR A 210 4.78 -13.18 -2.74
CA THR A 210 6.14 -13.51 -3.20
C THR A 210 6.67 -12.45 -4.17
N HIS A 211 5.82 -11.95 -5.08
CA HIS A 211 6.16 -10.87 -5.99
C HIS A 211 6.48 -9.57 -5.22
N VAL A 212 5.64 -9.19 -4.27
CA VAL A 212 5.82 -8.05 -3.35
C VAL A 212 7.14 -8.20 -2.58
N ALA A 213 7.40 -9.36 -1.97
CA ALA A 213 8.64 -9.65 -1.27
C ALA A 213 9.89 -9.49 -2.16
N GLY A 214 9.77 -9.85 -3.44
CA GLY A 214 10.82 -9.67 -4.44
C GLY A 214 11.12 -8.20 -4.74
N LEU A 215 10.10 -7.35 -4.85
CA LEU A 215 10.27 -5.90 -5.06
C LEU A 215 10.88 -5.22 -3.82
N ILE A 216 10.56 -5.69 -2.63
CA ILE A 216 11.16 -5.19 -1.39
C ILE A 216 12.63 -5.63 -1.32
N ALA A 217 12.90 -6.93 -1.44
CA ALA A 217 14.15 -7.52 -0.98
C ALA A 217 14.74 -8.60 -1.91
N GLY A 218 14.32 -8.74 -3.16
CA GLY A 218 14.92 -9.66 -4.13
C GLY A 218 16.39 -9.33 -4.36
N ASN A 219 17.27 -10.32 -4.30
CA ASN A 219 18.71 -10.09 -4.47
C ASN A 219 19.20 -10.34 -5.91
N GLY A 220 18.32 -10.70 -6.83
CA GLY A 220 18.62 -10.88 -8.24
C GLY A 220 19.49 -12.08 -8.60
N LYS A 221 19.70 -13.05 -7.70
CA LYS A 221 20.56 -14.22 -7.99
C LYS A 221 20.17 -14.98 -9.25
N ASN A 222 18.88 -15.06 -9.57
CA ASN A 222 18.38 -15.74 -10.75
C ASN A 222 18.46 -14.88 -12.03
N SER A 223 18.96 -13.65 -11.94
CA SER A 223 19.09 -12.74 -13.08
C SER A 223 20.42 -11.98 -13.13
N THR A 224 21.44 -12.39 -12.33
CA THR A 224 22.73 -11.71 -12.25
C THR A 224 23.86 -12.59 -12.80
N GLY A 225 24.85 -11.99 -13.45
CA GLY A 225 25.99 -12.67 -14.06
C GLY A 225 25.73 -13.18 -15.46
N ASN A 226 26.69 -13.93 -16.05
CA ASN A 226 26.51 -14.54 -17.38
C ASN A 226 25.59 -15.78 -17.24
N PRO A 227 24.53 -15.98 -18.04
CA PRO A 227 24.25 -15.28 -19.31
C PRO A 227 23.18 -14.16 -19.23
N TYR A 228 22.98 -13.54 -18.09
CA TYR A 228 21.95 -12.53 -17.94
C TYR A 228 22.38 -11.16 -18.48
N LYS A 229 21.47 -10.46 -19.15
CA LYS A 229 21.65 -9.09 -19.69
C LYS A 229 20.84 -8.04 -18.92
N LEU A 230 19.83 -8.48 -18.15
CA LEU A 230 19.06 -7.66 -17.22
C LEU A 230 18.98 -8.39 -15.89
N SER A 231 19.02 -7.63 -14.81
CA SER A 231 18.91 -8.13 -13.44
C SER A 231 17.76 -7.46 -12.74
N PHE A 232 17.00 -8.24 -11.99
CA PHE A 232 15.83 -7.79 -11.24
C PHE A 232 16.15 -7.80 -9.75
N TYR A 233 16.35 -6.61 -9.18
CA TYR A 233 16.64 -6.41 -7.77
C TYR A 233 15.43 -5.80 -7.06
N GLY A 234 15.21 -6.20 -5.82
CA GLY A 234 14.43 -5.43 -4.87
C GLY A 234 15.19 -4.19 -4.43
N ILE A 235 14.49 -3.24 -3.83
CA ILE A 235 15.08 -1.96 -3.43
C ILE A 235 16.04 -2.15 -2.25
N ALA A 236 15.69 -3.00 -1.27
CA ALA A 236 16.47 -3.32 -0.09
C ALA A 236 16.94 -4.80 -0.11
N PRO A 237 17.86 -5.19 -1.03
CA PRO A 237 18.16 -6.59 -1.33
C PRO A 237 18.84 -7.36 -0.21
N ASN A 238 19.09 -6.75 0.94
CA ASN A 238 19.62 -7.40 2.14
C ASN A 238 18.72 -7.23 3.38
N ALA A 239 17.48 -6.72 3.21
CA ALA A 239 16.51 -6.66 4.29
C ALA A 239 16.02 -8.06 4.68
N ASN A 240 15.65 -8.22 5.95
CA ASN A 240 14.96 -9.40 6.45
C ASN A 240 13.46 -9.28 6.21
N LEU A 241 12.81 -10.38 5.87
CA LEU A 241 11.38 -10.46 5.63
C LEU A 241 10.70 -11.23 6.77
N VAL A 242 9.60 -10.70 7.25
CA VAL A 242 8.68 -11.37 8.18
C VAL A 242 7.39 -11.62 7.41
N ASP A 243 7.14 -12.88 7.09
CA ASP A 243 6.00 -13.35 6.32
C ASP A 243 4.79 -13.55 7.23
N LEU A 244 3.74 -12.76 7.00
CA LEU A 244 2.50 -12.79 7.77
C LEU A 244 1.32 -12.96 6.80
N ARG A 245 1.05 -14.21 6.43
CA ARG A 245 0.02 -14.55 5.46
C ARG A 245 -1.37 -14.23 6.01
N ALA A 246 -2.06 -13.25 5.42
CA ALA A 246 -3.41 -12.83 5.76
C ALA A 246 -4.43 -13.06 4.64
N LEU A 247 -3.95 -13.34 3.41
CA LEU A 247 -4.76 -13.62 2.23
C LEU A 247 -4.64 -15.10 1.82
N ASP A 248 -5.72 -15.69 1.35
CA ASP A 248 -5.77 -17.08 0.90
C ASP A 248 -5.23 -17.26 -0.54
N ALA A 249 -5.38 -18.46 -1.10
CA ALA A 249 -4.93 -18.81 -2.44
C ALA A 249 -5.68 -18.05 -3.56
N THR A 250 -6.81 -17.42 -3.26
CA THR A 250 -7.59 -16.60 -4.20
C THR A 250 -7.33 -15.10 -4.01
N GLY A 251 -6.45 -14.74 -3.06
CA GLY A 251 -6.21 -13.35 -2.66
C GLY A 251 -7.26 -12.78 -1.70
N ALA A 252 -8.19 -13.58 -1.21
CA ALA A 252 -9.19 -13.11 -0.27
C ALA A 252 -8.68 -13.21 1.17
N GLY A 253 -8.94 -12.18 1.97
CA GLY A 253 -8.72 -12.11 3.41
C GLY A 253 -9.85 -11.39 4.11
N THR A 254 -9.70 -11.13 5.39
CA THR A 254 -10.65 -10.34 6.19
C THR A 254 -9.93 -9.29 7.02
N ASP A 255 -10.64 -8.24 7.43
CA ASP A 255 -10.09 -7.23 8.35
C ASP A 255 -9.46 -7.91 9.58
N SER A 256 -10.14 -8.89 10.18
CA SER A 256 -9.63 -9.59 11.36
C SER A 256 -8.36 -10.40 11.11
N SER A 257 -8.16 -10.94 9.90
CA SER A 257 -6.92 -11.65 9.55
C SER A 257 -5.75 -10.68 9.41
N VAL A 258 -5.98 -9.51 8.80
CA VAL A 258 -4.97 -8.47 8.62
C VAL A 258 -4.62 -7.82 9.96
N ILE A 259 -5.63 -7.50 10.79
CA ILE A 259 -5.41 -6.92 12.13
C ILE A 259 -4.57 -7.88 13.00
N ALA A 260 -4.89 -9.17 13.02
CA ALA A 260 -4.11 -10.17 13.76
C ALA A 260 -2.66 -10.27 13.24
N ALA A 261 -2.43 -10.12 11.93
CA ALA A 261 -1.09 -10.08 11.34
C ALA A 261 -0.33 -8.81 11.75
N ILE A 262 -1.00 -7.64 11.80
CA ILE A 262 -0.42 -6.38 12.30
C ILE A 262 -0.02 -6.52 13.77
N GLU A 263 -0.88 -7.10 14.62
CA GLU A 263 -0.57 -7.38 16.03
C GLU A 263 0.66 -8.27 16.19
N GLN A 264 0.76 -9.30 15.36
CA GLN A 264 1.93 -10.18 15.35
C GLN A 264 3.21 -9.42 14.94
N ALA A 265 3.13 -8.53 13.95
CA ALA A 265 4.27 -7.69 13.56
C ALA A 265 4.70 -6.77 14.72
N ILE A 266 3.77 -6.17 15.45
CA ILE A 266 4.06 -5.35 16.63
C ILE A 266 4.72 -6.20 17.73
N ALA A 267 4.19 -7.38 18.01
CA ALA A 267 4.74 -8.30 19.03
C ALA A 267 6.17 -8.75 18.70
N LEU A 268 6.46 -8.99 17.44
CA LEU A 268 7.76 -9.45 16.95
C LEU A 268 8.75 -8.31 16.64
N LYS A 269 8.34 -7.05 16.77
CA LYS A 269 9.11 -5.88 16.38
C LYS A 269 10.56 -5.92 16.86
N ASN A 270 10.76 -6.13 18.15
CA ASN A 270 12.09 -6.11 18.74
C ASN A 270 12.91 -7.37 18.40
N GLN A 271 12.26 -8.50 18.21
CA GLN A 271 12.95 -9.78 17.91
C GLN A 271 13.57 -9.78 16.52
N TYR A 272 12.85 -9.23 15.53
CA TYR A 272 13.31 -9.22 14.12
C TYR A 272 13.61 -7.81 13.62
N ASN A 273 13.71 -6.82 14.51
CA ASN A 273 13.90 -5.40 14.17
C ASN A 273 12.91 -4.94 13.07
N ILE A 274 11.62 -5.25 13.25
CA ILE A 274 10.60 -4.88 12.28
C ILE A 274 10.43 -3.36 12.35
N ARG A 275 10.76 -2.69 11.26
CA ARG A 275 10.67 -1.23 11.13
C ARG A 275 9.66 -0.81 10.08
N VAL A 276 9.23 -1.73 9.22
CA VAL A 276 8.29 -1.49 8.12
C VAL A 276 7.25 -2.59 8.11
N ILE A 277 5.99 -2.22 7.92
CA ILE A 277 4.90 -3.09 7.50
C ILE A 277 4.51 -2.69 6.08
N ASN A 278 4.48 -3.66 5.17
CA ASN A 278 3.95 -3.51 3.82
C ASN A 278 2.54 -4.08 3.75
N LEU A 279 1.57 -3.24 3.37
CA LEU A 279 0.17 -3.60 3.13
C LEU A 279 -0.20 -3.34 1.68
N SER A 280 0.04 -4.34 0.82
CA SER A 280 -0.31 -4.33 -0.61
C SER A 280 -1.74 -4.84 -0.84
N LEU A 281 -2.67 -4.37 -0.02
CA LEU A 281 -4.08 -4.80 0.00
C LEU A 281 -4.99 -3.62 0.39
N GLY A 282 -6.30 -3.78 0.13
CA GLY A 282 -7.26 -2.78 0.53
C GLY A 282 -8.71 -3.24 0.34
N ARG A 283 -9.62 -2.38 0.73
CA ARG A 283 -11.06 -2.52 0.53
C ARG A 283 -11.75 -1.15 0.48
N PRO A 284 -13.00 -1.06 0.00
CA PRO A 284 -13.78 0.18 0.05
C PRO A 284 -13.90 0.75 1.48
N ILE A 285 -14.01 2.09 1.57
CA ILE A 285 -14.23 2.82 2.82
C ILE A 285 -15.72 2.77 3.18
N TRP A 286 -16.04 2.30 4.37
CA TRP A 286 -17.42 2.18 4.88
C TRP A 286 -17.72 3.10 6.06
N GLU A 287 -16.69 3.48 6.82
CA GLU A 287 -16.74 4.38 7.96
C GLU A 287 -15.52 5.29 8.03
N SER A 288 -15.57 6.29 8.92
CA SER A 288 -14.41 7.14 9.22
C SER A 288 -13.24 6.29 9.71
N TYR A 289 -12.01 6.67 9.33
CA TYR A 289 -10.79 6.02 9.81
C TYR A 289 -10.72 5.95 11.34
N THR A 290 -11.36 6.90 12.04
CA THR A 290 -11.40 6.93 13.51
C THR A 290 -12.25 5.79 14.13
N GLN A 291 -13.11 5.16 13.34
CA GLN A 291 -13.98 4.06 13.75
C GLN A 291 -13.62 2.75 13.06
N ASP A 292 -13.01 2.83 11.89
CA ASP A 292 -12.60 1.66 11.10
C ASP A 292 -11.55 0.83 11.86
N PRO A 293 -11.85 -0.44 12.20
CA PRO A 293 -10.94 -1.26 12.98
C PRO A 293 -9.61 -1.54 12.29
N LEU A 294 -9.59 -1.61 10.96
CA LEU A 294 -8.35 -1.82 10.20
C LEU A 294 -7.47 -0.56 10.24
N CYS A 295 -8.06 0.64 10.11
CA CYS A 295 -7.36 1.91 10.28
C CYS A 295 -6.79 2.04 11.70
N GLN A 296 -7.59 1.72 12.74
CA GLN A 296 -7.10 1.74 14.11
C GLN A 296 -5.92 0.80 14.35
N ALA A 297 -5.92 -0.38 13.73
CA ALA A 297 -4.80 -1.33 13.85
C ALA A 297 -3.51 -0.79 13.20
N VAL A 298 -3.59 -0.18 12.02
CA VAL A 298 -2.40 0.44 11.38
C VAL A 298 -1.88 1.64 12.18
N GLU A 299 -2.76 2.42 12.83
CA GLU A 299 -2.35 3.45 13.78
C GLU A 299 -1.58 2.87 14.98
N GLN A 300 -2.01 1.72 15.53
CA GLN A 300 -1.28 1.08 16.64
C GLN A 300 0.13 0.66 16.20
N ALA A 301 0.31 0.12 15.00
CA ALA A 301 1.63 -0.19 14.46
C ALA A 301 2.49 1.07 14.29
N TRP A 302 1.89 2.18 13.78
CA TRP A 302 2.56 3.45 13.65
C TRP A 302 3.02 4.01 15.01
N LYS A 303 2.14 4.02 15.99
CA LYS A 303 2.43 4.43 17.38
C LYS A 303 3.47 3.53 18.06
N ALA A 304 3.53 2.25 17.67
CA ALA A 304 4.58 1.33 18.11
C ALA A 304 5.95 1.62 17.44
N GLY A 305 6.05 2.59 16.52
CA GLY A 305 7.29 2.99 15.84
C GLY A 305 7.62 2.14 14.63
N ILE A 306 6.62 1.61 13.94
CA ILE A 306 6.73 0.88 12.67
C ILE A 306 6.15 1.74 11.56
N VAL A 307 6.89 1.97 10.48
CA VAL A 307 6.36 2.66 9.29
C VAL A 307 5.39 1.72 8.58
N VAL A 308 4.14 2.11 8.42
CA VAL A 308 3.14 1.34 7.68
C VAL A 308 2.98 1.95 6.29
N VAL A 309 3.33 1.17 5.27
CA VAL A 309 3.23 1.58 3.85
C VAL A 309 2.05 0.84 3.22
N VAL A 310 1.12 1.58 2.63
CA VAL A 310 -0.18 1.05 2.19
C VAL A 310 -0.46 1.42 0.73
N ALA A 311 -1.05 0.49 -0.01
CA ALA A 311 -1.52 0.73 -1.37
C ALA A 311 -2.69 1.73 -1.40
N ALA A 312 -2.68 2.66 -2.37
CA ALA A 312 -3.77 3.62 -2.53
C ALA A 312 -5.08 2.98 -3.02
N GLY A 313 -4.99 1.83 -3.70
CA GLY A 313 -6.07 1.18 -4.42
C GLY A 313 -5.90 1.29 -5.93
N ASN A 314 -6.63 0.47 -6.70
CA ASN A 314 -6.54 0.41 -8.17
C ASN A 314 -7.85 0.78 -8.89
N ASP A 315 -8.68 1.57 -8.23
CA ASP A 315 -9.99 1.99 -8.73
C ASP A 315 -9.99 3.38 -9.40
N GLY A 316 -8.80 3.90 -9.78
CA GLY A 316 -8.65 5.19 -10.46
C GLY A 316 -9.32 5.29 -11.83
N ARG A 317 -9.79 4.15 -12.38
CA ARG A 317 -10.60 4.06 -13.60
C ARG A 317 -12.10 3.96 -13.33
N ASP A 318 -12.52 3.98 -12.06
CA ASP A 318 -13.95 3.93 -11.73
C ASP A 318 -14.65 5.20 -12.19
N LEU A 319 -15.66 5.01 -13.04
CA LEU A 319 -16.51 6.07 -13.57
C LEU A 319 -17.94 6.02 -13.00
N ALA A 320 -18.21 5.11 -12.06
CA ALA A 320 -19.58 4.87 -11.55
C ALA A 320 -20.23 6.13 -10.96
N VAL A 321 -19.42 7.00 -10.35
CA VAL A 321 -19.88 8.28 -9.78
C VAL A 321 -19.46 9.49 -10.62
N ASN A 322 -19.02 9.27 -11.85
CA ASN A 322 -18.55 10.32 -12.78
C ASN A 322 -17.42 11.20 -12.17
N SER A 323 -16.61 10.63 -11.27
CA SER A 323 -15.57 11.34 -10.54
C SER A 323 -14.20 11.30 -11.23
N MET A 324 -14.07 10.67 -12.39
CA MET A 324 -12.78 10.40 -13.06
C MET A 324 -11.78 9.64 -12.17
N GLY A 325 -12.27 8.80 -11.26
CA GLY A 325 -11.47 8.04 -10.31
C GLY A 325 -11.05 8.81 -9.06
N TYR A 326 -11.54 10.03 -8.84
CA TYR A 326 -11.39 10.72 -7.56
C TYR A 326 -12.31 10.13 -6.50
N GLY A 327 -11.85 10.13 -5.24
CA GLY A 327 -12.59 9.55 -4.13
C GLY A 327 -12.51 8.02 -4.05
N THR A 328 -11.52 7.40 -4.71
CA THR A 328 -11.36 5.94 -4.81
C THR A 328 -10.24 5.36 -3.95
N ILE A 329 -9.65 6.16 -3.05
CA ILE A 329 -8.69 5.65 -2.05
C ILE A 329 -9.37 4.59 -1.21
N GLU A 330 -8.66 3.48 -0.96
CA GLU A 330 -9.16 2.35 -0.18
C GLU A 330 -8.69 2.39 1.29
N ALA A 331 -9.41 1.71 2.18
CA ALA A 331 -8.97 1.44 3.55
C ALA A 331 -7.96 0.25 3.53
N PRO A 332 -6.85 0.33 4.34
CA PRO A 332 -6.52 1.37 5.31
C PRO A 332 -5.69 2.53 4.75
N GLY A 333 -5.53 2.67 3.43
CA GLY A 333 -4.80 3.77 2.79
C GLY A 333 -5.43 5.16 3.01
N ASN A 334 -6.69 5.23 3.44
CA ASN A 334 -7.38 6.46 3.83
C ASN A 334 -6.93 7.01 5.20
N ASP A 335 -6.24 6.21 6.00
CA ASP A 335 -5.79 6.63 7.33
C ASP A 335 -4.73 7.76 7.21
N PRO A 336 -4.85 8.87 7.95
CA PRO A 336 -3.93 10.00 7.83
C PRO A 336 -2.52 9.73 8.35
N TYR A 337 -2.33 8.75 9.24
CA TYR A 337 -1.00 8.40 9.76
C TYR A 337 -0.14 7.68 8.72
N VAL A 338 -0.68 6.64 8.07
CA VAL A 338 0.08 5.74 7.21
C VAL A 338 0.63 6.42 5.95
N LEU A 339 1.67 5.84 5.36
CA LEU A 339 2.24 6.27 4.10
C LEU A 339 1.51 5.56 2.95
N THR A 340 0.61 6.27 2.27
CA THR A 340 -0.20 5.74 1.17
C THR A 340 0.45 6.02 -0.17
N VAL A 341 0.58 4.98 -1.00
CA VAL A 341 1.38 5.04 -2.24
C VAL A 341 0.51 4.80 -3.46
N GLY A 342 0.53 5.76 -4.38
CA GLY A 342 -0.02 5.63 -5.74
C GLY A 342 1.01 5.08 -6.73
N ALA A 343 0.55 4.62 -7.91
CA ALA A 343 1.38 3.94 -8.89
C ALA A 343 1.75 4.83 -10.08
N MET A 344 3.05 4.76 -10.48
CA MET A 344 3.60 5.34 -11.70
C MET A 344 3.86 4.25 -12.74
N ARG A 345 3.74 4.63 -14.01
CA ARG A 345 4.23 3.92 -15.17
C ARG A 345 5.50 4.58 -15.66
N THR A 346 6.62 3.83 -15.73
CA THR A 346 7.95 4.37 -16.07
C THR A 346 8.24 4.38 -17.56
N MET A 347 7.24 4.15 -18.40
CA MET A 347 7.29 4.22 -19.87
C MET A 347 8.46 3.42 -20.47
N GLU A 348 8.88 2.34 -19.79
CA GLU A 348 9.99 1.47 -20.22
C GLU A 348 11.36 2.18 -20.27
N THR A 349 11.49 3.31 -19.55
CA THR A 349 12.75 4.05 -19.44
C THR A 349 13.17 4.22 -18.00
N PRO A 350 14.48 4.38 -17.70
CA PRO A 350 14.95 4.67 -16.34
C PRO A 350 14.82 6.16 -15.98
N ALA A 351 14.45 7.00 -16.94
CA ALA A 351 14.35 8.45 -16.77
C ALA A 351 12.90 8.82 -16.42
N ILE A 352 12.72 9.63 -15.38
CA ILE A 352 11.39 10.00 -14.87
C ILE A 352 10.68 11.09 -15.72
N GLY A 353 11.34 11.62 -16.75
CA GLY A 353 10.83 12.77 -17.52
C GLY A 353 9.64 12.46 -18.44
N ASP A 354 9.42 11.20 -18.75
CA ASP A 354 8.32 10.67 -19.56
C ASP A 354 7.33 9.82 -18.76
N ASP A 355 7.57 9.64 -17.45
CA ASP A 355 6.74 8.83 -16.57
C ASP A 355 5.33 9.39 -16.45
N LEU A 356 4.36 8.49 -16.37
CA LEU A 356 2.94 8.82 -16.24
C LEU A 356 2.35 8.20 -14.96
N ILE A 357 1.35 8.88 -14.39
CA ILE A 357 0.48 8.24 -13.38
C ILE A 357 -0.20 7.03 -14.03
N ALA A 358 -0.13 5.88 -13.40
CA ALA A 358 -0.87 4.71 -13.84
C ALA A 358 -2.37 4.98 -13.76
N SER A 359 -3.09 4.82 -14.86
CA SER A 359 -4.50 5.23 -14.96
C SER A 359 -5.42 4.54 -13.95
N TYR A 360 -5.03 3.37 -13.46
CA TYR A 360 -5.76 2.63 -12.42
C TYR A 360 -5.47 3.13 -11.01
N SER A 361 -4.38 3.88 -10.78
CA SER A 361 -4.03 4.35 -9.43
C SER A 361 -5.16 5.16 -8.83
N SER A 362 -5.64 4.75 -7.67
CA SER A 362 -6.70 5.44 -6.94
C SER A 362 -6.30 6.86 -6.57
N LYS A 363 -7.28 7.76 -6.53
CA LYS A 363 -7.12 9.19 -6.34
C LYS A 363 -7.94 9.67 -5.15
N GLY A 364 -7.37 10.62 -4.41
CA GLY A 364 -8.02 11.27 -3.28
C GLY A 364 -9.13 12.26 -3.70
N PRO A 365 -9.70 12.97 -2.71
CA PRO A 365 -9.51 12.74 -1.28
C PRO A 365 -10.12 11.41 -0.85
N SER A 366 -9.81 10.95 0.38
CA SER A 366 -10.49 9.76 0.91
C SER A 366 -11.98 10.01 1.05
N PHE A 367 -12.78 9.00 0.76
CA PHE A 367 -14.23 9.06 0.97
C PHE A 367 -14.52 9.21 2.48
N ILE A 368 -15.58 9.89 2.87
CA ILE A 368 -16.02 10.21 4.24
C ILE A 368 -15.16 11.29 4.93
N ASP A 369 -13.86 11.06 5.12
CA ASP A 369 -13.02 11.94 5.96
C ASP A 369 -12.30 13.04 5.17
N ASN A 370 -12.32 12.97 3.84
CA ASN A 370 -11.65 13.93 2.93
C ASN A 370 -10.15 14.10 3.21
N VAL A 371 -9.45 13.03 3.62
CA VAL A 371 -8.00 13.06 3.80
C VAL A 371 -7.33 13.14 2.43
N ALA A 372 -6.34 14.03 2.28
CA ALA A 372 -5.57 14.16 1.06
C ALA A 372 -4.66 12.93 0.89
N LYS A 373 -4.89 12.15 -0.16
CA LYS A 373 -4.18 10.91 -0.51
C LYS A 373 -4.07 10.82 -2.04
N PRO A 374 -3.11 10.01 -2.58
CA PRO A 374 -2.02 9.34 -1.89
C PRO A 374 -1.03 10.34 -1.29
N ASP A 375 -0.10 9.89 -0.42
CA ASP A 375 0.96 10.74 0.12
C ASP A 375 2.09 10.96 -0.89
N ILE A 376 2.46 9.91 -1.62
CA ILE A 376 3.48 9.90 -2.69
C ILE A 376 3.11 8.91 -3.78
N VAL A 377 3.86 8.94 -4.89
CA VAL A 377 3.78 7.93 -5.96
C VAL A 377 5.14 7.27 -6.20
N ALA A 378 5.12 6.00 -6.65
CA ALA A 378 6.31 5.21 -6.95
C ALA A 378 6.05 4.25 -8.13
N PRO A 379 7.10 3.64 -8.76
CA PRO A 379 6.92 2.66 -9.82
C PRO A 379 6.02 1.52 -9.42
N GLY A 380 4.97 1.24 -10.19
CA GLY A 380 4.01 0.20 -9.88
C GLY A 380 3.38 -0.47 -11.10
N ASN A 381 3.76 -0.07 -12.32
CA ASN A 381 3.17 -0.59 -13.54
C ASN A 381 4.15 -1.52 -14.27
N LEU A 382 3.70 -2.70 -14.67
CA LEU A 382 4.49 -3.72 -15.41
C LEU A 382 5.85 -4.05 -14.77
N VAL A 383 5.94 -3.99 -13.47
CA VAL A 383 7.19 -4.25 -12.75
C VAL A 383 7.43 -5.74 -12.60
N ILE A 384 8.63 -6.17 -13.01
CA ILE A 384 9.03 -7.57 -12.95
C ILE A 384 9.56 -7.90 -11.55
N SER A 385 9.04 -8.98 -10.96
CA SER A 385 9.54 -9.54 -9.71
C SER A 385 9.36 -11.06 -9.66
N LEU A 386 9.50 -11.62 -8.48
CA LEU A 386 9.60 -13.04 -8.26
C LEU A 386 8.28 -13.78 -8.52
N LYS A 387 8.43 -14.96 -9.06
CA LYS A 387 7.40 -16.00 -9.11
C LYS A 387 8.00 -17.34 -8.66
N PHE A 388 7.14 -18.29 -8.39
CA PHE A 388 7.51 -19.69 -8.09
C PHE A 388 6.75 -20.66 -9.00
N PRO A 389 7.18 -21.93 -9.12
CA PRO A 389 6.45 -22.91 -9.89
C PRO A 389 5.01 -23.10 -9.38
N ASN A 390 4.03 -23.04 -10.29
CA ASN A 390 2.60 -23.22 -10.02
C ASN A 390 1.94 -22.14 -9.15
N ASP A 391 2.51 -20.92 -9.07
CA ASP A 391 1.76 -19.80 -8.51
C ASP A 391 0.49 -19.55 -9.34
N ALA A 392 -0.63 -19.25 -8.67
CA ALA A 392 -1.93 -19.16 -9.33
C ALA A 392 -1.95 -18.05 -10.38
N LEU A 393 -1.35 -16.88 -10.09
CA LEU A 393 -1.33 -15.73 -11.01
C LEU A 393 -0.64 -16.05 -12.33
N ALA A 394 0.52 -16.72 -12.30
CA ALA A 394 1.24 -17.07 -13.51
C ALA A 394 0.58 -18.23 -14.26
N VAL A 395 -0.07 -19.17 -13.55
CA VAL A 395 -0.83 -20.28 -14.16
C VAL A 395 -2.07 -19.77 -14.88
N GLU A 396 -2.79 -18.81 -14.28
CA GLU A 396 -3.98 -18.20 -14.87
C GLU A 396 -3.64 -17.23 -16.01
N ASN A 397 -2.42 -16.67 -16.02
CA ASN A 397 -1.97 -15.68 -16.99
C ASN A 397 -0.67 -16.11 -17.71
N PRO A 398 -0.63 -17.27 -18.37
CA PRO A 398 0.62 -17.83 -18.91
C PRO A 398 1.25 -17.00 -20.02
N THR A 399 0.48 -16.19 -20.72
CA THR A 399 0.96 -15.28 -21.79
C THR A 399 1.70 -14.07 -21.27
N PHE A 400 1.58 -13.77 -19.97
CA PHE A 400 2.23 -12.62 -19.33
C PHE A 400 3.52 -12.97 -18.59
N VAL A 401 3.85 -14.26 -18.47
CA VAL A 401 5.12 -14.66 -17.85
C VAL A 401 6.31 -14.14 -18.63
N THR A 402 7.27 -13.54 -17.95
CA THR A 402 8.46 -12.93 -18.55
C THR A 402 9.18 -13.90 -19.49
N PRO A 403 9.39 -13.58 -20.79
CA PRO A 403 10.14 -14.46 -21.69
C PRO A 403 11.61 -14.55 -21.29
N ASN A 404 12.20 -15.75 -21.35
CA ASN A 404 13.64 -15.93 -21.06
C ASN A 404 14.54 -15.07 -21.94
N GLY A 405 14.20 -14.90 -23.23
CA GLY A 405 14.95 -14.06 -24.16
C GLY A 405 14.93 -12.57 -23.80
N PHE A 406 14.03 -12.16 -22.88
CA PHE A 406 13.96 -10.79 -22.41
C PHE A 406 15.17 -10.42 -21.52
N TYR A 407 15.56 -11.28 -20.59
CA TYR A 407 16.62 -10.98 -19.62
C TYR A 407 17.88 -11.87 -19.74
N ARG A 408 17.87 -12.89 -20.62
CA ARG A 408 19.01 -13.77 -20.87
C ARG A 408 19.54 -13.58 -22.31
N SER A 409 20.86 -13.48 -22.48
CA SER A 409 21.50 -13.34 -23.79
C SER A 409 21.41 -14.59 -24.67
N ASN A 410 21.28 -15.78 -24.05
CA ASN A 410 21.11 -17.07 -24.71
C ASN A 410 19.68 -17.63 -24.54
N GLY A 411 18.74 -16.83 -24.05
CA GLY A 411 17.38 -17.26 -23.80
C GLY A 411 16.54 -17.31 -25.08
N ASN A 412 15.71 -18.34 -25.20
CA ASN A 412 14.71 -18.42 -26.25
C ASN A 412 13.51 -17.54 -25.90
N THR A 413 13.03 -16.75 -26.85
CA THR A 413 11.86 -15.87 -26.67
C THR A 413 10.55 -16.62 -26.51
N THR A 414 10.49 -17.91 -26.92
CA THR A 414 9.30 -18.75 -26.75
C THR A 414 9.28 -19.48 -25.39
N GLN A 415 10.39 -19.52 -24.66
CA GLN A 415 10.44 -20.07 -23.32
C GLN A 415 10.20 -18.97 -22.31
N VAL A 416 9.31 -19.23 -21.36
CA VAL A 416 8.98 -18.31 -20.26
C VAL A 416 9.86 -18.56 -19.04
N SER A 417 10.00 -17.53 -18.20
CA SER A 417 10.75 -17.59 -16.97
C SER A 417 10.09 -18.50 -15.93
N ASN A 418 10.91 -19.26 -15.21
CA ASN A 418 10.46 -19.96 -14.00
C ASN A 418 10.51 -19.06 -12.75
N ASP A 419 11.18 -17.92 -12.84
CA ASP A 419 11.62 -17.12 -11.69
C ASP A 419 10.94 -15.74 -11.64
N TYR A 420 10.39 -15.23 -12.76
CA TYR A 420 9.96 -13.85 -12.86
C TYR A 420 8.64 -13.68 -13.60
N PHE A 421 7.84 -12.75 -13.06
CA PHE A 421 6.51 -12.40 -13.58
C PHE A 421 6.28 -10.88 -13.42
N PRO A 422 5.67 -10.18 -14.39
CA PRO A 422 5.31 -8.77 -14.27
C PRO A 422 3.93 -8.62 -13.65
N LEU A 423 3.79 -7.69 -12.70
CA LEU A 423 2.51 -7.24 -12.17
C LEU A 423 2.39 -5.71 -12.27
N SER A 424 1.16 -5.23 -12.24
CA SER A 424 0.81 -3.82 -12.18
C SER A 424 -0.14 -3.58 -11.02
N GLY A 425 0.11 -2.55 -10.21
CA GLY A 425 -0.76 -2.19 -9.10
C GLY A 425 -0.09 -1.19 -8.15
N THR A 426 -0.89 -0.49 -7.36
CA THR A 426 -0.39 0.29 -6.22
C THR A 426 0.27 -0.62 -5.18
N SER A 427 -0.06 -1.92 -5.17
CA SER A 427 0.65 -2.97 -4.41
C SER A 427 2.14 -2.99 -4.70
N MET A 428 2.54 -2.90 -5.98
CA MET A 428 3.93 -2.91 -6.41
C MET A 428 4.65 -1.61 -6.01
N ALA A 429 3.98 -0.46 -6.18
CA ALA A 429 4.50 0.84 -5.74
C ALA A 429 4.73 0.88 -4.21
N THR A 430 3.83 0.25 -3.45
CA THR A 430 3.94 0.09 -2.00
C THR A 430 5.16 -0.74 -1.63
N ALA A 431 5.41 -1.85 -2.33
CA ALA A 431 6.58 -2.70 -2.13
C ALA A 431 7.89 -1.97 -2.42
N VAL A 432 7.97 -1.25 -3.54
CA VAL A 432 9.11 -0.39 -3.89
C VAL A 432 9.37 0.65 -2.79
N THR A 433 8.32 1.31 -2.31
CA THR A 433 8.41 2.28 -1.23
C THR A 433 8.84 1.65 0.10
N SER A 434 8.32 0.46 0.43
CA SER A 434 8.73 -0.28 1.64
C SER A 434 10.21 -0.63 1.65
N GLY A 435 10.77 -1.00 0.49
CA GLY A 435 12.20 -1.20 0.33
C GLY A 435 13.00 0.10 0.53
N ALA A 436 12.55 1.21 -0.05
CA ALA A 436 13.18 2.52 0.13
C ALA A 436 13.16 2.99 1.59
N VAL A 437 12.06 2.74 2.32
CA VAL A 437 11.97 2.99 3.76
C VAL A 437 12.97 2.13 4.53
N ALA A 438 13.16 0.86 4.15
CA ALA A 438 14.13 -0.02 4.81
C ALA A 438 15.57 0.49 4.62
N ASP A 439 15.95 0.95 3.43
CA ASP A 439 17.27 1.55 3.16
C ASP A 439 17.47 2.85 3.94
N LEU A 440 16.45 3.71 3.99
CA LEU A 440 16.49 4.95 4.76
C LEU A 440 16.65 4.68 6.28
N LEU A 441 15.94 3.69 6.80
CA LEU A 441 16.02 3.30 8.22
C LEU A 441 17.30 2.54 8.57
N GLN A 442 17.95 1.86 7.62
CA GLN A 442 19.31 1.38 7.81
C GLN A 442 20.31 2.52 7.96
N ALA A 443 20.19 3.56 7.13
CA ALA A 443 21.04 4.74 7.19
C ALA A 443 20.80 5.57 8.47
N TYR A 444 19.55 5.71 8.88
CA TYR A 444 19.12 6.56 10.00
C TYR A 444 18.13 5.82 10.92
N PRO A 445 18.61 4.86 11.74
CA PRO A 445 17.75 3.98 12.54
C PRO A 445 16.93 4.69 13.62
N GLN A 446 17.27 5.93 13.97
CA GLN A 446 16.59 6.73 14.98
C GLN A 446 15.32 7.43 14.48
N LEU A 447 15.08 7.47 13.15
CA LEU A 447 13.92 8.14 12.60
C LEU A 447 12.61 7.47 13.07
N THR A 448 11.67 8.30 13.46
CA THR A 448 10.30 7.87 13.77
C THR A 448 9.50 7.67 12.48
N PRO A 449 8.36 6.94 12.51
CA PRO A 449 7.49 6.83 11.35
C PRO A 449 7.06 8.18 10.76
N ASP A 450 6.70 9.14 11.61
CA ASP A 450 6.37 10.51 11.19
C ASP A 450 7.52 11.20 10.48
N GLN A 451 8.73 11.08 11.00
CA GLN A 451 9.91 11.66 10.37
C GLN A 451 10.21 11.01 9.01
N VAL A 452 10.07 9.69 8.89
CA VAL A 452 10.22 8.98 7.61
C VAL A 452 9.19 9.49 6.60
N LYS A 453 7.91 9.53 6.97
CA LYS A 453 6.85 10.01 6.08
C LYS A 453 7.09 11.46 5.64
N ALA A 454 7.39 12.35 6.59
CA ALA A 454 7.67 13.74 6.29
C ALA A 454 8.87 13.91 5.35
N LEU A 455 9.95 13.15 5.56
CA LEU A 455 11.13 13.15 4.69
C LEU A 455 10.78 12.73 3.27
N LEU A 456 10.13 11.59 3.11
CA LEU A 456 9.77 11.08 1.79
C LEU A 456 8.85 12.05 1.04
N MET A 457 7.90 12.67 1.74
CA MET A 457 7.01 13.66 1.13
C MET A 457 7.71 14.98 0.79
N THR A 458 8.58 15.48 1.65
CA THR A 458 9.26 16.77 1.40
C THR A 458 10.38 16.66 0.37
N SER A 459 11.05 15.51 0.28
CA SER A 459 12.09 15.23 -0.71
C SER A 459 11.55 14.67 -2.03
N ALA A 460 10.24 14.37 -2.11
CA ALA A 460 9.62 13.83 -3.33
C ALA A 460 9.82 14.75 -4.53
N ASN A 461 10.15 14.15 -5.67
CA ASN A 461 10.40 14.90 -6.90
C ASN A 461 9.08 15.41 -7.49
N ARG A 462 9.01 16.72 -7.73
CA ARG A 462 7.81 17.43 -8.24
C ARG A 462 7.99 17.97 -9.64
N SER A 463 9.22 17.91 -10.19
CA SER A 463 9.66 18.73 -11.32
C SER A 463 9.28 18.20 -12.69
N TYR A 464 8.88 16.92 -12.80
CA TYR A 464 8.75 16.24 -14.10
C TYR A 464 7.32 15.82 -14.46
N PHE A 465 6.35 16.20 -13.65
CA PHE A 465 4.96 15.85 -13.95
C PHE A 465 4.39 16.74 -15.05
N PRO A 466 3.81 16.18 -16.14
CA PRO A 466 2.95 16.94 -17.03
C PRO A 466 1.69 17.43 -16.28
N ALA A 467 0.93 18.33 -16.89
CA ALA A 467 -0.33 18.80 -16.29
C ALA A 467 -1.36 17.67 -16.15
N GLY A 468 -1.26 16.65 -16.97
CA GLY A 468 -2.13 15.47 -16.97
C GLY A 468 -1.76 14.49 -18.04
N SER A 469 -2.43 13.34 -18.05
CA SER A 469 -2.30 12.32 -19.10
C SER A 469 -3.66 11.79 -19.53
N SER A 470 -3.70 11.16 -20.69
CA SER A 470 -4.84 10.38 -21.16
C SER A 470 -4.35 9.02 -21.63
N VAL A 471 -5.01 7.95 -21.18
CA VAL A 471 -4.65 6.58 -21.53
C VAL A 471 -5.86 5.91 -22.16
N PHE A 472 -5.72 5.50 -23.43
CA PHE A 472 -6.73 4.68 -24.09
C PHE A 472 -6.54 3.22 -23.68
N ASP A 473 -7.62 2.59 -23.23
CA ASP A 473 -7.65 1.17 -22.92
C ASP A 473 -8.41 0.41 -24.01
N PRO A 474 -7.70 -0.40 -24.82
CA PRO A 474 -8.33 -1.13 -25.90
C PRO A 474 -9.30 -2.22 -25.43
N ALA A 475 -9.17 -2.70 -24.19
CA ALA A 475 -10.07 -3.73 -23.65
C ALA A 475 -11.45 -3.17 -23.33
N THR A 476 -11.52 -1.94 -22.85
CA THR A 476 -12.79 -1.26 -22.53
C THR A 476 -13.26 -0.30 -23.63
N GLY A 477 -12.38 0.09 -24.56
CA GLY A 477 -12.65 1.12 -25.57
C GLY A 477 -12.75 2.54 -24.98
N LEU A 478 -12.40 2.74 -23.72
CA LEU A 478 -12.49 4.02 -23.03
C LEU A 478 -11.13 4.71 -22.95
N THR A 479 -11.17 6.04 -22.84
CA THR A 479 -9.99 6.86 -22.54
C THR A 479 -10.10 7.40 -21.12
N TYR A 480 -9.10 7.08 -20.29
CA TYR A 480 -9.02 7.53 -18.91
C TYR A 480 -8.12 8.75 -18.80
N TYR A 481 -8.62 9.79 -18.17
CA TYR A 481 -7.89 11.05 -17.94
C TYR A 481 -7.41 11.11 -16.50
N ALA A 482 -6.19 11.60 -16.30
CA ALA A 482 -5.66 11.92 -14.98
C ALA A 482 -5.10 13.35 -15.01
N GLN A 483 -5.57 14.19 -14.12
CA GLN A 483 -4.97 15.48 -13.83
C GLN A 483 -3.89 15.26 -12.74
N TYR A 484 -2.72 15.88 -12.90
CA TYR A 484 -1.59 15.62 -11.99
C TYR A 484 -1.57 16.64 -10.85
N ASP A 485 -2.65 16.67 -10.11
CA ASP A 485 -2.78 17.45 -8.87
C ASP A 485 -2.29 16.67 -7.63
N MET A 486 -2.45 17.28 -6.48
CA MET A 486 -2.04 16.68 -5.20
C MET A 486 -2.84 15.45 -4.78
N LEU A 487 -4.04 15.25 -5.35
CA LEU A 487 -4.91 14.10 -5.06
C LEU A 487 -4.63 12.91 -5.98
N THR A 488 -3.81 13.10 -7.01
CA THR A 488 -3.34 12.05 -7.92
C THR A 488 -1.90 11.64 -7.65
N ARG A 489 -1.00 12.59 -7.38
CA ARG A 489 0.44 12.36 -7.21
C ARG A 489 0.94 12.54 -5.78
N GLY A 490 0.09 12.97 -4.86
CA GLY A 490 0.51 13.34 -3.51
C GLY A 490 1.56 14.45 -3.50
N ALA A 491 2.55 14.30 -2.64
CA ALA A 491 3.69 15.20 -2.56
C ALA A 491 4.63 15.11 -3.77
N GLY A 492 4.60 14.02 -4.53
CA GLY A 492 5.41 13.82 -5.72
C GLY A 492 5.94 12.39 -5.87
N TYR A 493 6.89 12.21 -6.77
CA TYR A 493 7.56 10.94 -7.04
C TYR A 493 8.60 10.62 -5.97
N LEU A 494 8.61 9.41 -5.46
CA LEU A 494 9.60 8.93 -4.49
C LEU A 494 11.04 9.15 -5.00
N ASP A 495 11.88 9.81 -4.20
CA ASP A 495 13.32 10.00 -4.47
C ASP A 495 14.14 9.64 -3.21
N LEU A 496 14.66 8.42 -3.21
CA LEU A 496 15.44 7.90 -2.07
C LEU A 496 16.76 8.65 -1.87
N ALA A 497 17.41 9.06 -2.96
CA ALA A 497 18.66 9.83 -2.86
C ALA A 497 18.43 11.20 -2.21
N ALA A 498 17.37 11.90 -2.63
CA ALA A 498 17.00 13.18 -2.06
C ALA A 498 16.61 13.04 -0.57
N ALA A 499 15.89 11.97 -0.20
CA ALA A 499 15.54 11.70 1.19
C ALA A 499 16.77 11.47 2.07
N LEU A 500 17.73 10.64 1.62
CA LEU A 500 18.99 10.40 2.33
C LEU A 500 19.81 11.69 2.48
N GLN A 501 19.86 12.51 1.42
CA GLN A 501 20.58 13.80 1.46
C GLN A 501 19.93 14.78 2.43
N ALA A 502 18.60 14.84 2.47
CA ALA A 502 17.88 15.77 3.36
C ALA A 502 18.21 15.51 4.84
N VAL A 503 18.25 14.26 5.28
CA VAL A 503 18.62 13.92 6.67
C VAL A 503 20.07 14.29 6.97
N SER A 504 20.99 14.10 6.01
CA SER A 504 22.41 14.40 6.21
C SER A 504 22.70 15.90 6.38
N THR A 505 21.83 16.75 5.86
CA THR A 505 22.02 18.22 5.83
C THR A 505 21.21 18.96 6.89
N THR A 506 20.07 18.42 7.31
CA THR A 506 19.17 19.11 8.24
C THR A 506 18.49 18.08 9.18
N PRO A 507 18.58 18.29 10.52
CA PRO A 507 17.85 17.44 11.45
C PRO A 507 16.34 17.49 11.16
N VAL A 508 15.70 16.33 11.07
CA VAL A 508 14.23 16.25 10.90
C VAL A 508 13.58 16.60 12.23
N PRO A 509 12.73 17.61 12.29
CA PRO A 509 12.07 17.98 13.54
C PRO A 509 11.17 16.85 14.04
N SER A 510 10.90 16.83 15.35
CA SER A 510 9.85 15.97 15.92
C SER A 510 8.49 16.62 15.70
N GLY A 511 7.47 15.80 15.51
CA GLY A 511 6.10 16.22 15.26
C GLY A 511 5.30 15.08 14.61
N THR A 512 4.04 15.32 14.29
CA THR A 512 3.20 14.39 13.55
C THR A 512 3.31 14.63 12.05
N ALA A 513 3.14 13.56 11.27
CA ALA A 513 3.14 13.58 9.82
C ALA A 513 1.78 13.16 9.23
N MET A 514 0.69 13.48 9.92
CA MET A 514 -0.66 13.19 9.45
C MET A 514 -0.94 13.89 8.12
N SER A 515 -1.53 13.16 7.18
CA SER A 515 -1.97 13.73 5.91
C SER A 515 -3.04 14.79 6.14
N PRO A 516 -3.01 15.93 5.43
CA PRO A 516 -3.96 17.02 5.64
C PRO A 516 -5.36 16.65 5.16
N LEU A 517 -6.35 17.44 5.59
CA LEU A 517 -7.71 17.33 5.07
C LEU A 517 -7.89 18.22 3.83
N VAL A 518 -8.78 17.80 2.95
CA VAL A 518 -9.26 18.61 1.83
C VAL A 518 -10.55 19.30 2.24
N GLN A 519 -10.61 20.63 2.11
CA GLN A 519 -11.82 21.42 2.28
C GLN A 519 -12.19 22.12 0.97
N TYR A 520 -13.48 22.24 0.73
CA TYR A 520 -14.02 22.94 -0.42
C TYR A 520 -14.64 24.26 0.02
N ASP A 521 -14.23 25.36 -0.65
CA ASP A 521 -14.88 26.66 -0.50
C ASP A 521 -15.88 26.89 -1.65
N PRO A 522 -17.18 26.85 -1.37
CA PRO A 522 -18.19 27.06 -2.39
C PRO A 522 -18.25 28.50 -2.91
N THR A 523 -17.63 29.45 -2.20
CA THR A 523 -17.61 30.86 -2.60
C THR A 523 -16.59 31.11 -3.71
N SER A 524 -15.38 30.56 -3.55
CA SER A 524 -14.32 30.62 -4.57
C SER A 524 -14.37 29.49 -5.57
N ASN A 525 -15.12 28.42 -5.29
CA ASN A 525 -15.15 27.16 -6.05
C ASN A 525 -13.79 26.45 -6.06
N ASP A 526 -13.01 26.58 -4.97
CA ASP A 526 -11.69 26.00 -4.82
C ASP A 526 -11.68 24.92 -3.76
N ALA A 527 -10.83 23.88 -3.96
CA ALA A 527 -10.45 22.92 -2.93
C ALA A 527 -9.06 23.26 -2.41
N TYR A 528 -8.90 23.26 -1.10
CA TYR A 528 -7.63 23.58 -0.45
C TYR A 528 -7.30 22.61 0.68
N LEU A 529 -6.01 22.50 1.00
CA LEU A 529 -5.55 21.66 2.09
C LEU A 529 -5.64 22.42 3.43
N VAL A 530 -6.17 21.71 4.43
CA VAL A 530 -6.12 22.14 5.83
C VAL A 530 -5.18 21.20 6.57
N ALA A 531 -3.97 21.68 6.83
CA ALA A 531 -2.98 20.95 7.59
C ALA A 531 -3.08 21.34 9.07
N ASP A 532 -2.82 20.38 9.96
CA ASP A 532 -2.52 20.69 11.34
C ASP A 532 -1.22 21.50 11.38
N GLN A 533 -1.25 22.68 12.02
CA GLN A 533 -0.07 23.54 12.14
C GLN A 533 1.09 22.90 12.92
N THR A 534 0.83 21.81 13.63
CA THR A 534 1.84 20.97 14.30
C THR A 534 2.43 19.91 13.39
N ALA A 535 1.86 19.68 12.21
CA ALA A 535 2.37 18.71 11.24
C ALA A 535 3.73 19.16 10.69
N LEU A 536 4.63 18.20 10.48
CA LEU A 536 6.00 18.45 10.05
C LEU A 536 6.11 19.15 8.69
N TRP A 537 5.12 19.03 7.83
CA TRP A 537 5.04 19.71 6.52
C TRP A 537 4.11 20.92 6.49
N GLY A 538 3.37 21.20 7.55
CA GLY A 538 2.39 22.30 7.61
C GLY A 538 2.99 23.69 7.70
N LYS A 539 4.31 23.82 7.61
CA LYS A 539 5.04 25.10 7.72
C LYS A 539 5.72 25.54 6.42
N THR A 540 5.47 24.87 5.30
CA THR A 540 6.09 25.23 4.00
C THR A 540 5.07 25.82 3.06
#